data_3f3696650d01070f5ef9be80e6316be6
#
_entry.id   3f3696650d01070f5ef9be80e6316be6
#
_cell.length_a   1.000
_cell.length_b   1.000
_cell.length_c   1.000
_cell.angle_alpha   90.00
_cell.angle_beta   90.00
_cell.angle_gamma   90.00
#
_symmetry.space_group_name_H-M   'P 1'
#
loop_
_entity.id
_entity.type
_entity.pdbx_description
1 polymer ?
#
loop_
_entity_poly.entity_id
_entity_poly.type
_entity_poly.pdbx_seq_one_letter_code
_entity_poly.pdbx_strand_id
1 'polypeptide(L)'
;STLMLSSAASDVYKRQRKIRFKVGMVFQYPEYQLFEETVYKDISFGPFNKGLSQEEIDKEVRRAAKFTGIKDELLYKSPFDLSGGEKRRAAIAGVIAMDPDVLVLDEPTAGLDPMGRDVLLSQIVRYHKERQNTVLLVSHSMEDIARVADRIVVMNKSKLVMFDETQKVFARGDELEKIGLRIPQITKIMSQLRKRGVDVPEGILTVDSAVDYLLPFIKKEAR
;
A
#
# COMPACT_ATOMS: atom_id res chain seq x y z
N SER A 1 12.61 40.16 21.78
CA SER A 1 11.92 39.61 20.57
C SER A 1 12.50 38.28 20.10
N THR A 2 13.80 38.01 20.32
CA THR A 2 14.49 36.76 19.90
C THR A 2 14.01 35.53 20.66
N LEU A 3 13.63 35.65 21.93
CA LEU A 3 13.11 34.54 22.76
C LEU A 3 11.71 34.05 22.34
N MET A 4 10.85 34.93 21.84
CA MET A 4 9.52 34.55 21.37
C MET A 4 9.57 33.78 20.03
N LEU A 5 10.48 34.12 19.13
CA LEU A 5 10.70 33.39 17.87
C LEU A 5 11.26 32.01 18.13
N SER A 6 12.12 31.83 19.13
CA SER A 6 12.68 30.55 19.56
C SER A 6 11.59 29.60 20.13
N SER A 7 10.63 30.10 20.92
CA SER A 7 9.56 29.29 21.48
C SER A 7 8.54 28.82 20.39
N ALA A 8 8.15 29.72 19.49
CA ALA A 8 7.24 29.38 18.39
C ALA A 8 7.87 28.34 17.42
N ALA A 9 9.14 28.49 17.08
CA ALA A 9 9.88 27.53 16.27
C ALA A 9 9.97 26.15 16.97
N SER A 10 10.23 26.15 18.28
CA SER A 10 10.26 24.94 19.10
C SER A 10 8.88 24.24 19.15
N ASP A 11 7.80 25.00 19.25
CA ASP A 11 6.44 24.44 19.27
C ASP A 11 6.03 23.88 17.91
N VAL A 12 6.37 24.53 16.82
CA VAL A 12 6.17 24.01 15.46
C VAL A 12 6.94 22.71 15.27
N TYR A 13 8.22 22.67 15.68
CA TYR A 13 9.03 21.46 15.58
C TYR A 13 8.47 20.30 16.41
N LYS A 14 8.02 20.56 17.64
CA LYS A 14 7.38 19.53 18.50
C LYS A 14 6.09 19.00 17.88
N ARG A 15 5.26 19.85 17.28
CA ARG A 15 4.04 19.45 16.58
C ARG A 15 4.36 18.63 15.34
N GLN A 16 5.35 19.05 14.53
CA GLN A 16 5.81 18.28 13.36
C GLN A 16 6.32 16.90 13.76
N ARG A 17 7.11 16.79 14.85
CA ARG A 17 7.59 15.49 15.33
C ARG A 17 6.45 14.54 15.68
N LYS A 18 5.42 15.03 16.39
CA LYS A 18 4.24 14.20 16.71
C LYS A 18 3.51 13.71 15.48
N ILE A 19 3.37 14.53 14.43
CA ILE A 19 2.70 14.15 13.18
C ILE A 19 3.52 13.10 12.43
N ARG A 20 4.87 13.25 12.37
CA ARG A 20 5.75 12.31 11.68
C ARG A 20 5.68 10.88 12.23
N PHE A 21 5.39 10.71 13.52
CA PHE A 21 5.20 9.37 14.10
C PHE A 21 3.79 8.82 13.88
N LYS A 22 2.82 9.67 13.52
CA LYS A 22 1.45 9.24 13.20
C LYS A 22 1.28 8.86 11.73
N VAL A 23 2.09 9.43 10.85
CA VAL A 23 2.03 9.20 9.41
C VAL A 23 3.34 8.55 8.98
N GLY A 24 3.27 7.26 8.67
CA GLY A 24 4.37 6.53 8.04
C GLY A 24 4.30 6.72 6.53
N MET A 25 5.42 7.01 5.89
CA MET A 25 5.49 7.18 4.44
C MET A 25 6.57 6.29 3.86
N VAL A 26 6.19 5.47 2.90
CA VAL A 26 7.07 4.63 2.09
C VAL A 26 7.11 5.24 0.70
N PHE A 27 8.28 5.73 0.29
CA PHE A 27 8.48 6.32 -1.03
C PHE A 27 8.68 5.25 -2.10
N GLN A 28 8.59 5.65 -3.37
CA GLN A 28 8.95 4.81 -4.49
C GLN A 28 10.41 4.35 -4.36
N TYR A 29 10.69 3.06 -4.58
CA TYR A 29 12.01 2.43 -4.38
C TYR A 29 12.56 2.60 -2.94
N PRO A 30 11.82 2.17 -1.92
CA PRO A 30 12.18 2.42 -0.52
C PRO A 30 13.48 1.71 -0.11
N GLU A 31 13.94 0.72 -0.86
CA GLU A 31 15.21 0.02 -0.68
C GLU A 31 16.44 0.91 -0.74
N TYR A 32 16.36 2.08 -1.38
CA TYR A 32 17.44 3.06 -1.39
C TYR A 32 17.55 3.88 -0.10
N GLN A 33 16.61 3.72 0.81
CA GLN A 33 16.60 4.42 2.10
C GLN A 33 17.29 3.63 3.23
N LEU A 34 17.71 2.40 2.96
CA LEU A 34 18.45 1.56 3.91
C LEU A 34 19.88 2.06 4.05
N PHE A 35 20.35 2.28 5.29
CA PHE A 35 21.65 2.92 5.56
C PHE A 35 22.39 2.32 6.76
N GLU A 36 21.76 1.50 7.59
CA GLU A 36 22.33 0.94 8.80
C GLU A 36 23.20 -0.30 8.50
N GLU A 37 23.98 -0.72 9.47
CA GLU A 37 24.86 -1.89 9.36
C GLU A 37 24.09 -3.21 9.28
N THR A 38 22.91 -3.27 9.90
CA THR A 38 22.06 -4.46 9.93
C THR A 38 20.60 -4.09 9.65
N VAL A 39 19.85 -5.03 9.10
CA VAL A 39 18.39 -4.89 8.88
C VAL A 39 17.67 -4.58 10.19
N TYR A 40 18.08 -5.22 11.29
CA TYR A 40 17.52 -4.95 12.61
C TYR A 40 17.68 -3.47 13.00
N LYS A 41 18.89 -2.91 12.82
CA LYS A 41 19.15 -1.50 13.12
C LYS A 41 18.33 -0.56 12.24
N ASP A 42 18.24 -0.83 10.95
CA ASP A 42 17.39 -0.04 10.03
C ASP A 42 15.92 -0.04 10.49
N ILE A 43 15.36 -1.21 10.78
CA ILE A 43 13.96 -1.32 11.24
C ILE A 43 13.78 -0.65 12.61
N SER A 44 14.76 -0.73 13.49
CA SER A 44 14.70 -0.17 14.85
C SER A 44 14.86 1.35 14.88
N PHE A 45 15.35 1.96 13.82
CA PHE A 45 15.66 3.39 13.77
C PHE A 45 14.43 4.28 14.07
N GLY A 46 13.28 3.95 13.49
CA GLY A 46 12.03 4.67 13.75
C GLY A 46 11.55 4.56 15.21
N PRO A 47 11.37 3.35 15.75
CA PRO A 47 11.05 3.10 17.15
C PRO A 47 12.02 3.74 18.15
N PHE A 48 13.32 3.68 17.87
CA PHE A 48 14.35 4.34 18.68
C PHE A 48 14.13 5.88 18.73
N ASN A 49 13.94 6.51 17.59
CA ASN A 49 13.66 7.94 17.51
C ASN A 49 12.31 8.35 18.16
N LYS A 50 11.37 7.40 18.24
CA LYS A 50 10.10 7.57 18.96
C LYS A 50 10.32 7.59 20.48
N GLY A 51 11.45 7.06 20.96
CA GLY A 51 11.83 7.01 22.38
C GLY A 51 11.32 5.78 23.08
N LEU A 52 11.13 4.67 22.37
CA LEU A 52 10.73 3.38 22.96
C LEU A 52 11.90 2.74 23.71
N SER A 53 11.59 1.94 24.71
CA SER A 53 12.57 1.10 25.41
C SER A 53 13.11 0.00 24.48
N GLN A 54 14.28 -0.57 24.82
CA GLN A 54 14.90 -1.63 24.02
C GLN A 54 13.99 -2.85 23.85
N GLU A 55 13.23 -3.20 24.87
CA GLU A 55 12.27 -4.31 24.83
C GLU A 55 11.10 -4.01 23.85
N GLU A 56 10.57 -2.79 23.91
CA GLU A 56 9.52 -2.34 22.98
C GLU A 56 10.04 -2.28 21.54
N ILE A 57 11.29 -1.80 21.34
CA ILE A 57 11.94 -1.77 20.03
C ILE A 57 12.03 -3.19 19.44
N ASP A 58 12.54 -4.17 20.22
CA ASP A 58 12.66 -5.55 19.74
C ASP A 58 11.30 -6.14 19.35
N LYS A 59 10.28 -5.89 20.18
CA LYS A 59 8.91 -6.31 19.91
C LYS A 59 8.38 -5.73 18.59
N GLU A 60 8.56 -4.41 18.37
CA GLU A 60 8.08 -3.74 17.16
C GLU A 60 8.85 -4.16 15.91
N VAL A 61 10.19 -4.34 16.01
CA VAL A 61 11.02 -4.86 14.93
C VAL A 61 10.56 -6.25 14.49
N ARG A 62 10.38 -7.19 15.43
CA ARG A 62 9.92 -8.54 15.09
C ARG A 62 8.50 -8.57 14.56
N ARG A 63 7.63 -7.73 15.09
CA ARG A 63 6.27 -7.55 14.58
C ARG A 63 6.29 -7.07 13.12
N ALA A 64 7.07 -6.03 12.83
CA ALA A 64 7.19 -5.46 11.49
C ALA A 64 7.82 -6.46 10.50
N ALA A 65 8.88 -7.16 10.91
CA ALA A 65 9.51 -8.22 10.13
C ALA A 65 8.52 -9.33 9.75
N LYS A 66 7.70 -9.77 10.71
CA LYS A 66 6.65 -10.77 10.47
C LYS A 66 5.60 -10.29 9.47
N PHE A 67 5.16 -9.02 9.54
CA PHE A 67 4.20 -8.47 8.58
C PHE A 67 4.76 -8.40 7.17
N THR A 68 6.02 -8.01 7.03
CA THR A 68 6.66 -7.87 5.72
C THR A 68 7.28 -9.17 5.20
N GLY A 69 7.23 -10.25 5.98
CA GLY A 69 7.78 -11.55 5.60
C GLY A 69 9.31 -11.59 5.59
N ILE A 70 9.96 -10.77 6.42
CA ILE A 70 11.40 -10.86 6.68
C ILE A 70 11.64 -11.98 7.68
N LYS A 71 12.53 -12.91 7.32
CA LYS A 71 12.94 -13.99 8.20
C LYS A 71 13.89 -13.48 9.29
N ASP A 72 13.82 -14.04 10.49
CA ASP A 72 14.64 -13.63 11.63
C ASP A 72 16.15 -13.69 11.34
N GLU A 73 16.59 -14.67 10.54
CA GLU A 73 17.99 -14.81 10.12
C GLU A 73 18.52 -13.63 9.30
N LEU A 74 17.61 -12.89 8.61
CA LEU A 74 17.97 -11.73 7.82
C LEU A 74 18.12 -10.46 8.66
N LEU A 75 17.57 -10.42 9.87
CA LEU A 75 17.62 -9.24 10.74
C LEU A 75 19.06 -8.83 11.09
N TYR A 76 19.96 -9.80 11.17
CA TYR A 76 21.36 -9.58 11.57
C TYR A 76 22.30 -9.44 10.37
N LYS A 77 21.79 -9.56 9.14
CA LYS A 77 22.58 -9.34 7.92
C LYS A 77 22.65 -7.85 7.58
N SER A 78 23.67 -7.51 6.79
CA SER A 78 23.73 -6.18 6.18
C SER A 78 22.57 -6.01 5.18
N PRO A 79 21.89 -4.87 5.16
CA PRO A 79 20.88 -4.59 4.14
C PRO A 79 21.44 -4.71 2.72
N PHE A 80 22.74 -4.47 2.55
CA PHE A 80 23.39 -4.52 1.22
C PHE A 80 23.55 -5.94 0.68
N ASP A 81 23.52 -6.96 1.55
CA ASP A 81 23.59 -8.37 1.19
C ASP A 81 22.24 -9.00 0.82
N LEU A 82 21.14 -8.21 0.95
CA LEU A 82 19.81 -8.67 0.65
C LEU A 82 19.49 -8.57 -0.85
N SER A 83 18.60 -9.44 -1.34
CA SER A 83 17.96 -9.28 -2.64
C SER A 83 17.11 -8.00 -2.69
N GLY A 84 16.82 -7.48 -3.88
CA GLY A 84 16.00 -6.27 -4.03
C GLY A 84 14.64 -6.36 -3.35
N GLY A 85 13.97 -7.52 -3.46
CA GLY A 85 12.69 -7.74 -2.77
C GLY A 85 12.82 -7.79 -1.25
N GLU A 86 13.91 -8.35 -0.71
CA GLU A 86 14.18 -8.35 0.73
C GLU A 86 14.51 -6.94 1.24
N LYS A 87 15.32 -6.17 0.50
CA LYS A 87 15.61 -4.75 0.80
C LYS A 87 14.31 -3.95 0.91
N ARG A 88 13.42 -4.10 -0.08
CA ARG A 88 12.12 -3.40 -0.08
C ARG A 88 11.28 -3.78 1.13
N ARG A 89 11.18 -5.06 1.47
CA ARG A 89 10.47 -5.52 2.67
C ARG A 89 11.09 -4.95 3.94
N ALA A 90 12.42 -4.86 4.03
CA ALA A 90 13.12 -4.25 5.16
C ALA A 90 12.78 -2.77 5.32
N ALA A 91 12.81 -2.01 4.23
CA ALA A 91 12.46 -0.59 4.25
C ALA A 91 11.00 -0.34 4.66
N ILE A 92 10.05 -1.15 4.14
CA ILE A 92 8.64 -1.09 4.55
C ILE A 92 8.51 -1.47 6.04
N ALA A 93 9.24 -2.48 6.50
CA ALA A 93 9.24 -2.88 7.91
C ALA A 93 9.70 -1.74 8.84
N GLY A 94 10.71 -0.96 8.44
CA GLY A 94 11.16 0.21 9.19
C GLY A 94 10.07 1.25 9.41
N VAL A 95 9.21 1.47 8.42
CA VAL A 95 8.05 2.37 8.56
C VAL A 95 6.94 1.75 9.40
N ILE A 96 6.63 0.48 9.19
CA ILE A 96 5.60 -0.26 9.95
C ILE A 96 5.97 -0.39 11.44
N ALA A 97 7.27 -0.50 11.77
CA ALA A 97 7.75 -0.61 13.14
C ALA A 97 7.44 0.62 14.00
N MET A 98 7.26 1.80 13.37
CA MET A 98 6.81 3.01 14.07
C MET A 98 5.35 2.94 14.52
N ASP A 99 4.58 1.96 14.06
CA ASP A 99 3.15 1.79 14.32
C ASP A 99 2.33 3.06 14.00
N PRO A 100 2.30 3.49 12.73
CA PRO A 100 1.63 4.72 12.33
C PRO A 100 0.11 4.57 12.29
N ASP A 101 -0.62 5.66 12.61
CA ASP A 101 -2.07 5.75 12.46
C ASP A 101 -2.48 5.76 10.97
N VAL A 102 -1.62 6.35 10.12
CA VAL A 102 -1.79 6.41 8.66
C VAL A 102 -0.52 5.92 7.98
N LEU A 103 -0.64 4.94 7.10
CA LEU A 103 0.46 4.42 6.27
C LEU A 103 0.25 4.87 4.82
N VAL A 104 1.18 5.66 4.30
CA VAL A 104 1.20 6.09 2.89
C VAL A 104 2.23 5.26 2.14
N LEU A 105 1.83 4.65 1.04
CA LEU A 105 2.66 3.80 0.19
C LEU A 105 2.64 4.36 -1.22
N ASP A 106 3.78 4.86 -1.69
CA ASP A 106 3.92 5.42 -3.04
C ASP A 106 4.55 4.38 -3.96
N GLU A 107 3.75 3.84 -4.90
CA GLU A 107 4.14 2.82 -5.88
C GLU A 107 4.90 1.62 -5.26
N PRO A 108 4.40 1.00 -4.18
CA PRO A 108 5.16 -0.01 -3.44
C PRO A 108 5.43 -1.28 -4.24
N THR A 109 4.68 -1.53 -5.31
CA THR A 109 4.79 -2.70 -6.18
C THR A 109 5.67 -2.47 -7.42
N ALA A 110 6.15 -1.24 -7.64
CA ALA A 110 6.94 -0.89 -8.81
C ALA A 110 8.21 -1.76 -8.91
N GLY A 111 8.44 -2.38 -10.08
CA GLY A 111 9.63 -3.21 -10.33
C GLY A 111 9.63 -4.59 -9.66
N LEU A 112 8.56 -4.99 -9.00
CA LEU A 112 8.39 -6.36 -8.52
C LEU A 112 7.85 -7.27 -9.64
N ASP A 113 8.24 -8.53 -9.59
CA ASP A 113 7.62 -9.59 -10.37
C ASP A 113 6.16 -9.83 -9.90
N PRO A 114 5.32 -10.50 -10.68
CA PRO A 114 3.92 -10.73 -10.32
C PRO A 114 3.73 -11.39 -8.95
N MET A 115 4.56 -12.37 -8.61
CA MET A 115 4.48 -13.09 -7.34
C MET A 115 4.85 -12.18 -6.16
N GLY A 116 5.93 -11.42 -6.28
CA GLY A 116 6.36 -10.45 -5.25
C GLY A 116 5.33 -9.35 -5.02
N ARG A 117 4.67 -8.89 -6.11
CA ARG A 117 3.56 -7.92 -6.05
C ARG A 117 2.38 -8.49 -5.25
N ASP A 118 1.95 -9.71 -5.56
CA ASP A 118 0.81 -10.36 -4.89
C ASP A 118 1.07 -10.58 -3.40
N VAL A 119 2.27 -11.01 -3.07
CA VAL A 119 2.69 -11.20 -1.67
C VAL A 119 2.66 -9.86 -0.94
N LEU A 120 3.24 -8.80 -1.50
CA LEU A 120 3.30 -7.49 -0.86
C LEU A 120 1.89 -6.90 -0.63
N LEU A 121 1.03 -6.91 -1.66
CA LEU A 121 -0.34 -6.41 -1.53
C LEU A 121 -1.14 -7.18 -0.49
N SER A 122 -0.99 -8.51 -0.45
CA SER A 122 -1.65 -9.34 0.57
C SER A 122 -1.17 -9.01 1.99
N GLN A 123 0.13 -8.70 2.15
CA GLN A 123 0.70 -8.26 3.43
C GLN A 123 0.15 -6.89 3.86
N ILE A 124 0.02 -5.93 2.92
CA ILE A 124 -0.56 -4.60 3.18
C ILE A 124 -2.02 -4.73 3.64
N VAL A 125 -2.83 -5.52 2.93
CA VAL A 125 -4.24 -5.76 3.29
C VAL A 125 -4.34 -6.40 4.67
N ARG A 126 -3.50 -7.41 4.96
CA ARG A 126 -3.46 -8.05 6.27
C ARG A 126 -3.08 -7.06 7.37
N TYR A 127 -2.05 -6.23 7.15
CA TYR A 127 -1.62 -5.19 8.08
C TYR A 127 -2.75 -4.21 8.39
N HIS A 128 -3.44 -3.70 7.36
CA HIS A 128 -4.60 -2.83 7.53
C HIS A 128 -5.71 -3.48 8.38
N LYS A 129 -6.06 -4.74 8.07
CA LYS A 129 -7.10 -5.47 8.79
C LYS A 129 -6.75 -5.73 10.26
N GLU A 130 -5.50 -6.08 10.55
CA GLU A 130 -5.06 -6.37 11.91
C GLU A 130 -4.88 -5.10 12.75
N ARG A 131 -4.44 -3.99 12.13
CA ARG A 131 -4.17 -2.74 12.85
C ARG A 131 -5.34 -1.76 12.86
N GLN A 132 -6.32 -1.94 11.98
CA GLN A 132 -7.46 -1.02 11.81
C GLN A 132 -7.01 0.44 11.58
N ASN A 133 -5.83 0.61 10.96
CA ASN A 133 -5.26 1.90 10.60
C ASN A 133 -5.69 2.33 9.19
N THR A 134 -5.41 3.56 8.81
CA THR A 134 -5.65 4.03 7.44
C THR A 134 -4.44 3.70 6.57
N VAL A 135 -4.67 3.05 5.43
CA VAL A 135 -3.64 2.84 4.40
C VAL A 135 -4.00 3.63 3.15
N LEU A 136 -3.07 4.45 2.69
CA LEU A 136 -3.16 5.25 1.47
C LEU A 136 -2.18 4.66 0.45
N LEU A 137 -2.72 3.97 -0.56
CA LEU A 137 -1.93 3.36 -1.62
C LEU A 137 -1.98 4.24 -2.88
N VAL A 138 -0.82 4.74 -3.30
CA VAL A 138 -0.67 5.40 -4.61
C VAL A 138 -0.17 4.36 -5.60
N SER A 139 -0.89 4.15 -6.68
CA SER A 139 -0.50 3.22 -7.74
C SER A 139 -1.11 3.65 -9.10
N HIS A 140 -0.38 3.32 -10.17
CA HIS A 140 -0.87 3.42 -11.54
C HIS A 140 -1.43 2.08 -12.07
N SER A 141 -1.34 1.01 -11.29
CA SER A 141 -1.94 -0.30 -11.60
C SER A 141 -3.40 -0.33 -11.17
N MET A 142 -4.29 -0.22 -12.13
CA MET A 142 -5.73 -0.27 -11.86
C MET A 142 -6.18 -1.63 -11.32
N GLU A 143 -5.50 -2.70 -11.74
CA GLU A 143 -5.72 -4.05 -11.26
C GLU A 143 -5.38 -4.19 -9.77
N ASP A 144 -4.25 -3.61 -9.32
CA ASP A 144 -3.86 -3.63 -7.92
C ASP A 144 -4.88 -2.88 -7.07
N ILE A 145 -5.25 -1.65 -7.51
CA ILE A 145 -6.23 -0.82 -6.81
C ILE A 145 -7.60 -1.53 -6.75
N ALA A 146 -8.06 -2.10 -7.86
CA ALA A 146 -9.33 -2.83 -7.91
C ALA A 146 -9.40 -4.01 -6.93
N ARG A 147 -8.25 -4.62 -6.64
CA ARG A 147 -8.15 -5.79 -5.77
C ARG A 147 -8.08 -5.46 -4.29
N VAL A 148 -7.49 -4.31 -3.92
CA VAL A 148 -7.16 -4.05 -2.51
C VAL A 148 -7.82 -2.80 -1.93
N ALA A 149 -8.29 -1.86 -2.76
CA ALA A 149 -8.81 -0.60 -2.26
C ALA A 149 -10.32 -0.66 -1.97
N ASP A 150 -10.73 -0.16 -0.82
CA ASP A 150 -12.15 0.05 -0.47
C ASP A 150 -12.70 1.30 -1.17
N ARG A 151 -11.89 2.36 -1.25
CA ARG A 151 -12.24 3.65 -1.83
C ARG A 151 -11.12 4.18 -2.70
N ILE A 152 -11.46 4.94 -3.74
CA ILE A 152 -10.51 5.53 -4.66
C ILE A 152 -10.62 7.05 -4.66
N VAL A 153 -9.46 7.70 -4.57
CA VAL A 153 -9.27 9.13 -4.82
C VAL A 153 -8.66 9.27 -6.21
N VAL A 154 -9.36 9.90 -7.12
CA VAL A 154 -8.87 10.20 -8.47
C VAL A 154 -8.42 11.65 -8.55
N MET A 155 -7.14 11.84 -8.87
CA MET A 155 -6.53 13.15 -9.04
C MET A 155 -6.24 13.42 -10.52
N ASN A 156 -6.56 14.61 -11.01
CA ASN A 156 -6.18 15.07 -12.33
C ASN A 156 -5.78 16.54 -12.28
N LYS A 157 -4.62 16.90 -12.84
CA LYS A 157 -4.07 18.27 -12.84
C LYS A 157 -4.11 18.92 -11.45
N SER A 158 -3.65 18.19 -10.44
CA SER A 158 -3.64 18.58 -9.02
C SER A 158 -5.01 18.90 -8.40
N LYS A 159 -6.10 18.43 -9.02
CA LYS A 159 -7.46 18.58 -8.50
C LYS A 159 -8.08 17.22 -8.21
N LEU A 160 -8.85 17.14 -7.13
CA LEU A 160 -9.70 16.00 -6.85
C LEU A 160 -10.83 15.94 -7.89
N VAL A 161 -10.90 14.82 -8.63
CA VAL A 161 -11.93 14.60 -9.66
C VAL A 161 -13.03 13.66 -9.16
N MET A 162 -12.64 12.59 -8.46
CA MET A 162 -13.56 11.60 -7.91
C MET A 162 -13.08 11.13 -6.54
N PHE A 163 -14.01 10.85 -5.66
CA PHE A 163 -13.75 10.17 -4.37
C PHE A 163 -14.97 9.34 -3.98
N ASP A 164 -14.89 8.03 -4.19
CA ASP A 164 -16.00 7.11 -3.90
C ASP A 164 -15.48 5.68 -3.65
N GLU A 165 -16.39 4.76 -3.40
CA GLU A 165 -16.12 3.33 -3.34
C GLU A 165 -15.53 2.83 -4.67
N THR A 166 -14.64 1.85 -4.59
CA THR A 166 -13.91 1.31 -5.75
C THR A 166 -14.83 0.90 -6.89
N GLN A 167 -15.94 0.24 -6.60
CA GLN A 167 -16.92 -0.18 -7.61
C GLN A 167 -17.57 1.00 -8.32
N LYS A 168 -17.96 2.06 -7.58
CA LYS A 168 -18.59 3.25 -8.14
C LYS A 168 -17.65 4.07 -9.02
N VAL A 169 -16.36 4.14 -8.64
CA VAL A 169 -15.35 4.83 -9.44
C VAL A 169 -15.13 4.08 -10.76
N PHE A 170 -14.92 2.76 -10.72
CA PHE A 170 -14.70 1.97 -11.94
C PHE A 170 -15.95 1.80 -12.81
N ALA A 171 -17.15 1.94 -12.26
CA ALA A 171 -18.39 2.02 -13.07
C ALA A 171 -18.41 3.26 -13.99
N ARG A 172 -17.66 4.32 -13.66
CA ARG A 172 -17.50 5.54 -14.46
C ARG A 172 -16.31 5.45 -15.43
N GLY A 173 -16.11 4.29 -16.05
CA GLY A 173 -14.97 4.01 -16.92
C GLY A 173 -14.78 5.02 -18.05
N ASP A 174 -15.87 5.46 -18.70
CA ASP A 174 -15.82 6.45 -19.80
C ASP A 174 -15.28 7.82 -19.32
N GLU A 175 -15.53 8.19 -18.05
CA GLU A 175 -15.00 9.44 -17.47
C GLU A 175 -13.51 9.30 -17.11
N LEU A 176 -13.11 8.13 -16.60
CA LEU A 176 -11.71 7.82 -16.31
C LEU A 176 -10.87 7.81 -17.60
N GLU A 177 -11.38 7.19 -18.68
CA GLU A 177 -10.69 7.16 -19.97
C GLU A 177 -10.51 8.57 -20.55
N LYS A 178 -11.47 9.48 -20.39
CA LYS A 178 -11.37 10.89 -20.84
C LYS A 178 -10.24 11.67 -20.17
N ILE A 179 -9.87 11.30 -18.96
CA ILE A 179 -8.75 11.91 -18.21
C ILE A 179 -7.43 11.11 -18.32
N GLY A 180 -7.41 10.09 -19.20
CA GLY A 180 -6.23 9.29 -19.50
C GLY A 180 -5.98 8.13 -18.53
N LEU A 181 -6.93 7.82 -17.64
CA LEU A 181 -6.85 6.66 -16.75
C LEU A 181 -7.51 5.45 -17.41
N ARG A 182 -6.93 4.28 -17.16
CA ARG A 182 -7.50 3.00 -17.61
C ARG A 182 -8.42 2.46 -16.53
N ILE A 183 -9.31 1.53 -16.91
CA ILE A 183 -10.05 0.66 -15.99
C ILE A 183 -9.47 -0.75 -16.06
N PRO A 184 -9.66 -1.60 -15.03
CA PRO A 184 -9.23 -2.99 -15.09
C PRO A 184 -9.74 -3.69 -16.34
N GLN A 185 -8.89 -4.49 -16.99
CA GLN A 185 -9.24 -5.16 -18.25
C GLN A 185 -10.50 -6.00 -18.10
N ILE A 186 -10.62 -6.72 -17.01
CA ILE A 186 -11.80 -7.56 -16.74
C ILE A 186 -13.07 -6.72 -16.63
N THR A 187 -13.02 -5.56 -15.98
CA THR A 187 -14.17 -4.64 -15.88
C THR A 187 -14.62 -4.17 -17.27
N LYS A 188 -13.67 -3.90 -18.16
CA LYS A 188 -13.96 -3.54 -19.56
C LYS A 188 -14.63 -4.68 -20.32
N ILE A 189 -14.15 -5.91 -20.16
CA ILE A 189 -14.75 -7.12 -20.78
C ILE A 189 -16.19 -7.30 -20.29
N MET A 190 -16.40 -7.25 -18.96
CA MET A 190 -17.73 -7.41 -18.37
C MET A 190 -18.71 -6.33 -18.82
N SER A 191 -18.26 -5.09 -18.94
CA SER A 191 -19.05 -3.98 -19.50
C SER A 191 -19.43 -4.22 -20.96
N GLN A 192 -18.52 -4.77 -21.78
CA GLN A 192 -18.81 -5.10 -23.19
C GLN A 192 -19.81 -6.27 -23.31
N LEU A 193 -19.71 -7.28 -22.48
CA LEU A 193 -20.68 -8.38 -22.42
C LEU A 193 -22.09 -7.86 -22.12
N ARG A 194 -22.20 -6.94 -21.14
CA ARG A 194 -23.48 -6.31 -20.79
C ARG A 194 -24.06 -5.50 -21.95
N LYS A 195 -23.23 -4.72 -22.65
CA LYS A 195 -23.64 -3.95 -23.85
C LYS A 195 -24.14 -4.87 -24.98
N ARG A 196 -23.73 -6.15 -25.01
CA ARG A 196 -24.19 -7.18 -25.94
C ARG A 196 -25.42 -7.96 -25.46
N GLY A 197 -26.01 -7.57 -24.33
CA GLY A 197 -27.22 -8.19 -23.78
C GLY A 197 -26.98 -9.39 -22.86
N VAL A 198 -25.72 -9.67 -22.50
CA VAL A 198 -25.43 -10.70 -21.49
C VAL A 198 -25.75 -10.11 -20.10
N ASP A 199 -26.54 -10.83 -19.32
CA ASP A 199 -26.86 -10.43 -17.94
C ASP A 199 -25.63 -10.60 -17.06
N VAL A 200 -24.89 -9.52 -16.85
CA VAL A 200 -23.65 -9.47 -16.06
C VAL A 200 -23.78 -8.37 -15.01
N PRO A 201 -23.56 -8.66 -13.73
CA PRO A 201 -23.67 -7.66 -12.66
C PRO A 201 -22.63 -6.56 -12.80
N GLU A 202 -22.96 -5.40 -12.26
CA GLU A 202 -22.00 -4.31 -12.06
C GLU A 202 -21.03 -4.67 -10.93
N GLY A 203 -19.80 -4.10 -10.99
CA GLY A 203 -18.85 -4.23 -9.91
C GLY A 203 -17.95 -5.46 -9.95
N ILE A 204 -17.92 -6.20 -11.05
CA ILE A 204 -16.88 -7.22 -11.28
C ILE A 204 -15.58 -6.50 -11.67
N LEU A 205 -14.61 -6.53 -10.74
CA LEU A 205 -13.36 -5.79 -10.86
C LEU A 205 -12.12 -6.68 -10.98
N THR A 206 -12.25 -7.97 -10.64
CA THR A 206 -11.16 -8.94 -10.66
C THR A 206 -11.47 -10.12 -11.55
N VAL A 207 -10.41 -10.78 -12.05
CA VAL A 207 -10.54 -12.00 -12.88
C VAL A 207 -11.23 -13.10 -12.08
N ASP A 208 -10.86 -13.30 -10.81
CA ASP A 208 -11.45 -14.33 -9.96
C ASP A 208 -12.96 -14.15 -9.82
N SER A 209 -13.41 -12.92 -9.52
CA SER A 209 -14.86 -12.62 -9.44
C SER A 209 -15.58 -12.83 -10.77
N ALA A 210 -14.92 -12.58 -11.90
CA ALA A 210 -15.51 -12.83 -13.22
C ALA A 210 -15.61 -14.33 -13.51
N VAL A 211 -14.59 -15.11 -13.15
CA VAL A 211 -14.57 -16.58 -13.29
C VAL A 211 -15.67 -17.19 -12.44
N ASP A 212 -15.77 -16.80 -11.17
CA ASP A 212 -16.79 -17.30 -10.25
C ASP A 212 -18.21 -17.04 -10.79
N TYR A 213 -18.43 -15.89 -11.42
CA TYR A 213 -19.71 -15.54 -12.01
C TYR A 213 -19.99 -16.30 -13.31
N LEU A 214 -19.03 -16.35 -14.25
CA LEU A 214 -19.25 -16.89 -15.59
C LEU A 214 -19.18 -18.41 -15.67
N LEU A 215 -18.39 -19.07 -14.79
CA LEU A 215 -18.17 -20.51 -14.83
C LEU A 215 -19.46 -21.35 -14.76
N PRO A 216 -20.48 -21.00 -13.95
CA PRO A 216 -21.75 -21.73 -13.93
C PRO A 216 -22.53 -21.71 -15.27
N PHE A 217 -22.42 -20.60 -16.03
CA PHE A 217 -23.11 -20.49 -17.34
C PHE A 217 -22.43 -21.37 -18.39
N ILE A 218 -21.09 -21.37 -18.44
CA ILE A 218 -20.30 -22.17 -19.38
C ILE A 218 -20.55 -23.69 -19.15
N LYS A 219 -20.62 -24.10 -17.88
CA LYS A 219 -20.89 -25.54 -17.54
C LYS A 219 -22.31 -25.98 -17.84
N LYS A 220 -23.28 -25.08 -17.96
CA LYS A 220 -24.66 -25.41 -18.36
C LYS A 220 -24.83 -25.64 -19.87
N GLU A 221 -24.06 -24.90 -20.68
CA GLU A 221 -24.10 -25.06 -22.15
C GLU A 221 -23.26 -26.22 -22.65
N ALA A 222 -22.35 -26.77 -21.84
CA ALA A 222 -21.50 -27.91 -22.18
C ALA A 222 -22.15 -29.27 -21.83
N ARG A 223 -23.40 -29.28 -21.37
CA ARG A 223 -24.25 -30.48 -21.13
C ARG A 223 -25.40 -30.51 -22.09
#